data_236ea88d44806a142949734c07b6e02c
#
_entry.id   236ea88d44806a142949734c07b6e02c
#
_cell.length_a   1.000
_cell.length_b   1.000
_cell.length_c   1.000
_cell.angle_alpha   90.00
_cell.angle_beta   90.00
_cell.angle_gamma   90.00
#
_symmetry.space_group_name_H-M   'P 1'
#
loop_
_entity.id
_entity.type
_entity.pdbx_description
1 polymer ?
#
loop_
_entity_poly.entity_id
_entity_poly.type
_entity_poly.pdbx_seq_one_letter_code
_entity_poly.pdbx_strand_id
1 'polypeptide(L)'
;SDLYKRQVPARWLEYELDVAKLIAYPTISDGRQPLTAAFLRAKKTADRLRPDSPKAHLTDGELAAYASAVTDYEVAFDVAEREARRLKDSDFSETERKRLQTAQQLLSVAVDGGATAAERQIAYKRVREELEGLIVVSDEAITVLEEKVALPLAARAPQMPAPPPAASQPPANPQPPQTPPAAASSDDAV
;
A
#
# COMPACT_ATOMS: atom_id res chain seq x y z
N SER A 1 -15.83 -26.31 -10.51
CA SER A 1 -15.77 -25.07 -9.77
C SER A 1 -14.48 -24.76 -9.03
N ASP A 2 -13.66 -25.76 -8.66
CA ASP A 2 -12.36 -25.52 -8.06
C ASP A 2 -11.35 -24.89 -9.06
N LEU A 3 -11.55 -25.15 -10.33
CA LEU A 3 -10.73 -24.58 -11.40
C LEU A 3 -10.91 -23.05 -11.51
N TYR A 4 -12.14 -22.56 -11.27
CA TYR A 4 -12.39 -21.11 -11.24
C TYR A 4 -11.66 -20.42 -10.08
N LYS A 5 -11.47 -21.11 -8.95
CA LYS A 5 -10.71 -20.61 -7.80
C LYS A 5 -9.19 -20.61 -8.02
N ARG A 6 -8.69 -21.47 -8.92
CA ARG A 6 -7.26 -21.58 -9.28
C ARG A 6 -6.81 -20.61 -10.37
N GLN A 7 -7.57 -19.55 -10.63
CA GLN A 7 -7.38 -18.65 -11.77
C GLN A 7 -6.02 -17.94 -11.82
N VAL A 8 -5.39 -17.82 -10.67
CA VAL A 8 -4.09 -17.16 -10.53
C VAL A 8 -3.26 -17.99 -9.55
N PRO A 9 -2.02 -18.33 -9.86
CA PRO A 9 -1.12 -18.89 -8.86
C PRO A 9 -1.08 -17.98 -7.65
N ALA A 10 -1.33 -18.51 -6.45
CA ALA A 10 -1.38 -17.73 -5.22
C ALA A 10 -0.12 -16.87 -5.02
N ARG A 11 1.04 -17.40 -5.39
CA ARG A 11 2.32 -16.69 -5.33
C ARG A 11 2.43 -15.54 -6.33
N TRP A 12 1.78 -15.66 -7.51
CA TRP A 12 1.75 -14.55 -8.46
C TRP A 12 0.96 -13.36 -7.93
N LEU A 13 -0.15 -13.60 -7.23
CA LEU A 13 -0.91 -12.52 -6.58
C LEU A 13 -0.05 -11.69 -5.59
N GLU A 14 0.89 -12.34 -4.92
CA GLU A 14 1.81 -11.63 -4.03
C GLU A 14 2.68 -10.62 -4.79
N TYR A 15 3.07 -10.90 -6.03
CA TYR A 15 3.81 -9.96 -6.89
C TYR A 15 2.86 -8.95 -7.54
N GLU A 16 1.75 -9.42 -8.11
CA GLU A 16 0.82 -8.57 -8.86
C GLU A 16 0.24 -7.44 -8.00
N LEU A 17 0.03 -7.69 -6.71
CA LEU A 17 -0.55 -6.73 -5.78
C LEU A 17 0.48 -6.00 -4.92
N ASP A 18 1.76 -6.30 -5.05
CA ASP A 18 2.84 -5.70 -4.27
C ASP A 18 3.95 -5.14 -5.15
N VAL A 19 3.85 -3.83 -5.41
CA VAL A 19 4.85 -3.11 -6.22
C VAL A 19 6.25 -3.18 -5.60
N ALA A 20 6.36 -3.19 -4.27
CA ALA A 20 7.66 -3.33 -3.59
C ALA A 20 8.33 -4.66 -3.94
N LYS A 21 7.56 -5.75 -4.02
CA LYS A 21 8.04 -7.06 -4.40
C LYS A 21 8.45 -7.14 -5.87
N LEU A 22 7.69 -6.46 -6.76
CA LEU A 22 8.06 -6.31 -8.17
C LEU A 22 9.38 -5.55 -8.34
N ILE A 23 9.62 -4.53 -7.55
CA ILE A 23 10.88 -3.77 -7.57
C ILE A 23 12.04 -4.62 -7.03
N ALA A 24 11.82 -5.43 -6.01
CA ALA A 24 12.84 -6.31 -5.43
C ALA A 24 13.28 -7.43 -6.39
N TYR A 25 12.35 -7.92 -7.23
CA TYR A 25 12.57 -8.97 -8.21
C TYR A 25 12.07 -8.52 -9.60
N PRO A 26 12.69 -7.50 -10.19
CA PRO A 26 12.12 -6.83 -11.36
C PRO A 26 12.06 -7.70 -12.61
N THR A 27 12.88 -8.73 -12.71
CA THR A 27 12.89 -9.68 -13.84
C THR A 27 11.55 -10.39 -14.03
N ILE A 28 10.76 -10.61 -12.94
CA ILE A 28 9.44 -11.25 -13.03
C ILE A 28 8.41 -10.39 -13.82
N SER A 29 8.70 -9.13 -14.03
CA SER A 29 7.86 -8.20 -14.81
C SER A 29 8.61 -7.59 -16.01
N ASP A 30 9.79 -8.11 -16.33
CA ASP A 30 10.55 -7.70 -17.49
C ASP A 30 10.24 -8.60 -18.70
N GLY A 31 9.38 -8.13 -19.60
CA GLY A 31 8.99 -8.86 -20.80
C GLY A 31 10.13 -9.11 -21.81
N ARG A 32 11.32 -8.51 -21.61
CA ARG A 32 12.53 -8.77 -22.42
C ARG A 32 13.16 -10.12 -22.05
N GLN A 33 12.91 -10.61 -20.84
CA GLN A 33 13.39 -11.90 -20.37
C GLN A 33 12.55 -13.05 -20.96
N PRO A 34 13.19 -14.07 -21.59
CA PRO A 34 12.47 -15.16 -22.28
C PRO A 34 11.50 -15.93 -21.37
N LEU A 35 11.90 -16.22 -20.13
CA LEU A 35 11.06 -16.96 -19.20
C LEU A 35 9.88 -16.12 -18.70
N THR A 36 10.09 -14.85 -18.45
CA THR A 36 9.02 -13.89 -18.11
C THR A 36 8.07 -13.72 -19.30
N ALA A 37 8.60 -13.57 -20.51
CA ALA A 37 7.76 -13.46 -21.70
C ALA A 37 6.91 -14.72 -21.92
N ALA A 38 7.47 -15.92 -21.68
CA ALA A 38 6.73 -17.17 -21.75
C ALA A 38 5.62 -17.23 -20.69
N PHE A 39 5.91 -16.84 -19.46
CA PHE A 39 4.94 -16.74 -18.37
C PHE A 39 3.80 -15.75 -18.71
N LEU A 40 4.11 -14.56 -19.20
CA LEU A 40 3.10 -13.56 -19.56
C LEU A 40 2.21 -14.02 -20.72
N ARG A 41 2.76 -14.78 -21.68
CA ARG A 41 1.96 -15.40 -22.76
C ARG A 41 1.03 -16.48 -22.22
N ALA A 42 1.52 -17.35 -21.33
CA ALA A 42 0.69 -18.37 -20.70
C ALA A 42 -0.44 -17.76 -19.87
N LYS A 43 -0.13 -16.68 -19.09
CA LYS A 43 -1.13 -15.91 -18.38
C LYS A 43 -2.22 -15.37 -19.31
N LYS A 44 -1.84 -14.74 -20.41
CA LYS A 44 -2.78 -14.19 -21.39
C LYS A 44 -3.67 -15.28 -22.01
N THR A 45 -3.13 -16.47 -22.24
CA THR A 45 -3.89 -17.61 -22.75
C THR A 45 -4.91 -18.09 -21.71
N ALA A 46 -4.51 -18.27 -20.47
CA ALA A 46 -5.40 -18.67 -19.38
C ALA A 46 -6.51 -17.63 -19.14
N ASP A 47 -6.18 -16.34 -19.15
CA ASP A 47 -7.14 -15.25 -18.99
C ASP A 47 -8.19 -15.25 -20.12
N ARG A 48 -7.77 -15.52 -21.36
CA ARG A 48 -8.67 -15.58 -22.52
C ARG A 48 -9.61 -16.77 -22.49
N LEU A 49 -9.19 -17.90 -21.95
CA LEU A 49 -9.99 -19.13 -21.83
C LEU A 49 -10.83 -19.16 -20.54
N ARG A 50 -10.66 -18.16 -19.69
CA ARG A 50 -11.40 -18.06 -18.43
C ARG A 50 -12.90 -17.97 -18.68
N PRO A 51 -13.73 -18.78 -18.00
CA PRO A 51 -15.18 -18.62 -18.04
C PRO A 51 -15.62 -17.26 -17.50
N ASP A 52 -16.64 -16.67 -18.11
CA ASP A 52 -17.19 -15.37 -17.68
C ASP A 52 -17.77 -15.39 -16.25
N SER A 53 -18.19 -16.58 -15.80
CA SER A 53 -18.69 -16.75 -14.44
C SER A 53 -18.40 -18.17 -13.90
N PRO A 54 -18.41 -18.36 -12.55
CA PRO A 54 -18.28 -19.68 -11.93
C PRO A 54 -19.40 -20.63 -12.30
N LYS A 55 -20.54 -20.12 -12.79
CA LYS A 55 -21.74 -20.88 -13.19
C LYS A 55 -21.82 -21.10 -14.70
N ALA A 56 -20.83 -20.63 -15.48
CA ALA A 56 -20.80 -20.84 -16.91
C ALA A 56 -20.77 -22.35 -17.24
N HIS A 57 -21.63 -22.75 -18.18
CA HIS A 57 -21.62 -24.12 -18.72
C HIS A 57 -20.53 -24.22 -19.78
N LEU A 58 -19.48 -24.98 -19.48
CA LEU A 58 -18.41 -25.28 -20.41
C LEU A 58 -18.60 -26.69 -20.96
N THR A 59 -18.28 -26.89 -22.23
CA THR A 59 -18.08 -28.21 -22.79
C THR A 59 -16.87 -28.89 -22.17
N ASP A 60 -16.79 -30.22 -22.23
CA ASP A 60 -15.63 -30.97 -21.73
C ASP A 60 -14.33 -30.52 -22.40
N GLY A 61 -14.39 -30.18 -23.70
CA GLY A 61 -13.24 -29.65 -24.45
C GLY A 61 -12.80 -28.26 -23.97
N GLU A 62 -13.74 -27.36 -23.73
CA GLU A 62 -13.42 -26.02 -23.18
C GLU A 62 -12.86 -26.10 -21.76
N LEU A 63 -13.43 -26.98 -20.94
CA LEU A 63 -12.93 -27.22 -19.58
C LEU A 63 -11.50 -27.76 -19.59
N ALA A 64 -11.22 -28.75 -20.46
CA ALA A 64 -9.88 -29.33 -20.61
C ALA A 64 -8.87 -28.30 -21.13
N ALA A 65 -9.26 -27.48 -22.10
CA ALA A 65 -8.40 -26.41 -22.65
C ALA A 65 -8.07 -25.36 -21.58
N TYR A 66 -9.06 -24.94 -20.81
CA TYR A 66 -8.83 -24.00 -19.71
C TYR A 66 -7.96 -24.60 -18.60
N ALA A 67 -8.20 -25.84 -18.20
CA ALA A 67 -7.39 -26.54 -17.20
C ALA A 67 -5.91 -26.66 -17.64
N SER A 68 -5.67 -26.99 -18.91
CA SER A 68 -4.33 -27.06 -19.47
C SER A 68 -3.66 -25.69 -19.48
N ALA A 69 -4.37 -24.64 -19.88
CA ALA A 69 -3.84 -23.28 -19.90
C ALA A 69 -3.48 -22.78 -18.49
N VAL A 70 -4.27 -23.09 -17.48
CA VAL A 70 -3.97 -22.75 -16.08
C VAL A 70 -2.72 -23.47 -15.59
N THR A 71 -2.59 -24.78 -15.91
CA THR A 71 -1.40 -25.56 -15.56
C THR A 71 -0.15 -25.01 -16.25
N ASP A 72 -0.22 -24.69 -17.53
CA ASP A 72 0.90 -24.09 -18.27
C ASP A 72 1.32 -22.75 -17.68
N TYR A 73 0.34 -21.95 -17.27
CA TYR A 73 0.55 -20.67 -16.59
C TYR A 73 1.27 -20.87 -15.24
N GLU A 74 0.82 -21.81 -14.41
CA GLU A 74 1.45 -22.11 -13.11
C GLU A 74 2.91 -22.56 -13.27
N VAL A 75 3.16 -23.47 -14.21
CA VAL A 75 4.51 -23.99 -14.50
C VAL A 75 5.42 -22.87 -15.02
N ALA A 76 4.95 -22.09 -15.98
CA ALA A 76 5.72 -20.98 -16.53
C ALA A 76 6.04 -19.91 -15.47
N PHE A 77 5.08 -19.63 -14.56
CA PHE A 77 5.32 -18.74 -13.44
C PHE A 77 6.39 -19.27 -12.49
N ASP A 78 6.33 -20.55 -12.11
CA ASP A 78 7.32 -21.16 -11.20
C ASP A 78 8.73 -21.07 -11.74
N VAL A 79 8.89 -21.26 -13.04
CA VAL A 79 10.20 -21.15 -13.71
C VAL A 79 10.67 -19.70 -13.75
N ALA A 80 9.80 -18.79 -14.14
CA ALA A 80 10.11 -17.35 -14.20
C ALA A 80 10.43 -16.78 -12.83
N GLU A 81 9.70 -17.18 -11.79
CA GLU A 81 9.94 -16.73 -10.41
C GLU A 81 11.32 -17.18 -9.90
N ARG A 82 11.67 -18.43 -10.10
CA ARG A 82 13.00 -18.94 -9.70
C ARG A 82 14.12 -18.18 -10.36
N GLU A 83 13.98 -17.89 -11.65
CA GLU A 83 14.98 -17.11 -12.39
C GLU A 83 15.02 -15.67 -11.92
N ALA A 84 13.87 -15.02 -11.68
CA ALA A 84 13.80 -13.66 -11.16
C ALA A 84 14.46 -13.54 -9.78
N ARG A 85 14.27 -14.53 -8.91
CA ARG A 85 14.93 -14.56 -7.59
C ARG A 85 16.43 -14.76 -7.69
N ARG A 86 16.90 -15.53 -8.68
CA ARG A 86 18.32 -15.78 -8.95
C ARG A 86 19.00 -14.53 -9.50
N LEU A 87 18.39 -13.88 -10.47
CA LEU A 87 18.95 -12.71 -11.17
C LEU A 87 18.82 -11.42 -10.35
N LYS A 88 17.73 -11.26 -9.60
CA LYS A 88 17.38 -9.97 -8.98
C LYS A 88 17.39 -8.87 -10.03
N ASP A 89 18.27 -7.88 -9.88
CA ASP A 89 18.45 -6.75 -10.80
C ASP A 89 19.70 -6.86 -11.68
N SER A 90 20.39 -8.02 -11.68
CA SER A 90 21.68 -8.19 -12.34
C SER A 90 21.64 -8.01 -13.86
N ASP A 91 20.49 -8.27 -14.50
CA ASP A 91 20.29 -8.10 -15.94
C ASP A 91 19.94 -6.66 -16.34
N PHE A 92 19.77 -5.79 -15.35
CA PHE A 92 19.50 -4.37 -15.56
C PHE A 92 20.83 -3.59 -15.63
N SER A 93 20.88 -2.58 -16.46
CA SER A 93 22.02 -1.67 -16.53
C SER A 93 22.22 -0.92 -15.21
N GLU A 94 23.37 -0.32 -15.02
CA GLU A 94 23.64 0.50 -13.83
C GLU A 94 22.62 1.64 -13.69
N THR A 95 22.28 2.30 -14.79
CA THR A 95 21.27 3.37 -14.81
C THR A 95 19.88 2.84 -14.43
N GLU A 96 19.48 1.71 -14.98
CA GLU A 96 18.20 1.06 -14.65
C GLU A 96 18.17 0.64 -13.19
N ARG A 97 19.24 0.05 -12.65
CA ARG A 97 19.34 -0.30 -11.23
C ARG A 97 19.21 0.91 -10.31
N LYS A 98 19.82 2.05 -10.67
CA LYS A 98 19.65 3.30 -9.91
C LYS A 98 18.19 3.76 -9.91
N ARG A 99 17.49 3.65 -11.04
CA ARG A 99 16.06 3.98 -11.12
C ARG A 99 15.23 3.06 -10.24
N LEU A 100 15.50 1.75 -10.23
CA LEU A 100 14.83 0.79 -9.34
C LEU A 100 15.06 1.10 -7.86
N GLN A 101 16.30 1.45 -7.48
CA GLN A 101 16.62 1.85 -6.10
C GLN A 101 15.89 3.14 -5.71
N THR A 102 15.86 4.13 -6.60
CA THR A 102 15.13 5.39 -6.38
C THR A 102 13.64 5.13 -6.22
N ALA A 103 13.05 4.27 -7.07
CA ALA A 103 11.66 3.86 -6.95
C ALA A 103 11.37 3.18 -5.60
N GLN A 104 12.26 2.32 -5.12
CA GLN A 104 12.11 1.65 -3.83
C GLN A 104 12.11 2.64 -2.66
N GLN A 105 13.03 3.61 -2.67
CA GLN A 105 13.10 4.65 -1.64
C GLN A 105 11.86 5.55 -1.66
N LEU A 106 11.43 5.97 -2.85
CA LEU A 106 10.24 6.80 -3.03
C LEU A 106 8.96 6.06 -2.65
N LEU A 107 8.89 4.76 -2.92
CA LEU A 107 7.76 3.93 -2.52
C LEU A 107 7.60 3.91 -1.00
N SER A 108 8.69 3.82 -0.25
CA SER A 108 8.66 3.93 1.21
C SER A 108 8.02 5.23 1.70
N VAL A 109 8.32 6.36 1.02
CA VAL A 109 7.70 7.66 1.34
C VAL A 109 6.23 7.68 0.91
N ALA A 110 5.91 7.14 -0.26
CA ALA A 110 4.54 7.16 -0.81
C ALA A 110 3.54 6.42 0.09
N VAL A 111 3.97 5.39 0.82
CA VAL A 111 3.11 4.60 1.73
C VAL A 111 3.34 4.92 3.21
N ASP A 112 4.22 5.88 3.53
CA ASP A 112 4.52 6.25 4.91
C ASP A 112 3.39 7.10 5.51
N GLY A 113 2.76 6.59 6.57
CA GLY A 113 1.75 7.32 7.32
C GLY A 113 2.26 8.58 8.03
N GLY A 114 3.57 8.71 8.26
CA GLY A 114 4.22 9.88 8.84
C GLY A 114 4.48 11.01 7.84
N ALA A 115 4.46 10.72 6.53
CA ALA A 115 4.63 11.73 5.49
C ALA A 115 3.32 12.50 5.25
N THR A 116 3.42 13.74 4.78
CA THR A 116 2.25 14.54 4.39
C THR A 116 1.59 13.95 3.13
N ALA A 117 0.31 14.29 2.92
CA ALA A 117 -0.39 13.88 1.71
C ALA A 117 0.31 14.35 0.43
N ALA A 118 0.81 15.59 0.43
CA ALA A 118 1.55 16.15 -0.70
C ALA A 118 2.86 15.39 -0.97
N GLU A 119 3.63 15.09 0.05
CA GLU A 119 4.88 14.32 -0.06
C GLU A 119 4.60 12.91 -0.61
N ARG A 120 3.57 12.23 -0.12
CA ARG A 120 3.19 10.90 -0.62
C ARG A 120 2.78 10.93 -2.08
N GLN A 121 1.99 11.93 -2.49
CA GLN A 121 1.56 12.05 -3.89
C GLN A 121 2.73 12.35 -4.83
N ILE A 122 3.65 13.22 -4.43
CA ILE A 122 4.87 13.50 -5.21
C ILE A 122 5.73 12.25 -5.31
N ALA A 123 5.93 11.54 -4.20
CA ALA A 123 6.71 10.30 -4.18
C ALA A 123 6.05 9.22 -5.07
N TYR A 124 4.74 9.03 -4.98
CA TYR A 124 3.99 8.10 -5.81
C TYR A 124 4.14 8.40 -7.31
N LYS A 125 3.98 9.65 -7.71
CA LYS A 125 4.16 10.06 -9.12
C LYS A 125 5.56 9.71 -9.62
N ARG A 126 6.58 10.00 -8.82
CA ARG A 126 7.96 9.68 -9.17
C ARG A 126 8.26 8.19 -9.20
N VAL A 127 7.65 7.38 -8.32
CA VAL A 127 7.74 5.92 -8.41
C VAL A 127 7.30 5.43 -9.78
N ARG A 128 6.17 5.91 -10.27
CA ARG A 128 5.66 5.53 -11.60
C ARG A 128 6.61 5.94 -12.73
N GLU A 129 7.14 7.15 -12.66
CA GLU A 129 8.10 7.66 -13.64
C GLU A 129 9.40 6.82 -13.66
N GLU A 130 9.93 6.46 -12.49
CA GLU A 130 11.14 5.64 -12.39
C GLU A 130 10.94 4.21 -12.89
N LEU A 131 9.76 3.65 -12.74
CA LEU A 131 9.45 2.28 -13.18
C LEU A 131 9.06 2.19 -14.66
N GLU A 132 8.74 3.31 -15.29
CA GLU A 132 8.32 3.34 -16.70
C GLU A 132 9.40 2.76 -17.62
N GLY A 133 8.98 1.78 -18.43
CA GLY A 133 9.88 1.09 -19.36
C GLY A 133 10.82 0.07 -18.74
N LEU A 134 10.86 -0.06 -17.40
CA LEU A 134 11.68 -1.04 -16.71
C LEU A 134 10.91 -2.30 -16.35
N ILE A 135 9.75 -2.14 -15.74
CA ILE A 135 8.89 -3.24 -15.33
C ILE A 135 7.44 -2.95 -15.74
N VAL A 136 6.68 -4.00 -15.93
CA VAL A 136 5.24 -3.91 -16.17
C VAL A 136 4.51 -4.01 -14.84
N VAL A 137 3.74 -2.98 -14.51
CA VAL A 137 2.89 -2.95 -13.33
C VAL A 137 1.44 -3.01 -13.80
N SER A 138 0.66 -3.97 -13.29
CA SER A 138 -0.74 -4.12 -13.67
C SER A 138 -1.60 -2.97 -13.15
N ASP A 139 -2.75 -2.75 -13.79
CA ASP A 139 -3.72 -1.74 -13.32
C ASP A 139 -4.24 -2.07 -11.92
N GLU A 140 -4.39 -3.35 -11.60
CA GLU A 140 -4.76 -3.83 -10.27
C GLU A 140 -3.72 -3.47 -9.21
N ALA A 141 -2.43 -3.66 -9.52
CA ALA A 141 -1.34 -3.29 -8.62
C ALA A 141 -1.27 -1.76 -8.41
N ILE A 142 -1.50 -0.99 -9.45
CA ILE A 142 -1.59 0.48 -9.36
C ILE A 142 -2.75 0.88 -8.47
N THR A 143 -3.93 0.29 -8.64
CA THR A 143 -5.11 0.56 -7.80
C THR A 143 -4.81 0.28 -6.33
N VAL A 144 -4.23 -0.88 -6.01
CA VAL A 144 -3.85 -1.25 -4.63
C VAL A 144 -2.82 -0.25 -4.07
N LEU A 145 -1.84 0.16 -4.87
CA LEU A 145 -0.84 1.14 -4.44
C LEU A 145 -1.48 2.51 -4.18
N GLU A 146 -2.36 2.98 -5.05
CA GLU A 146 -3.08 4.25 -4.87
C GLU A 146 -3.94 4.25 -3.62
N GLU A 147 -4.60 3.14 -3.30
CA GLU A 147 -5.34 2.97 -2.05
C GLU A 147 -4.39 3.07 -0.83
N LYS A 148 -3.23 2.43 -0.86
CA LYS A 148 -2.23 2.53 0.21
C LYS A 148 -1.69 3.95 0.39
N VAL A 149 -1.49 4.68 -0.69
CA VAL A 149 -1.05 6.09 -0.67
C VAL A 149 -2.13 6.98 -0.05
N ALA A 150 -3.41 6.69 -0.28
CA ALA A 150 -4.55 7.44 0.24
C ALA A 150 -4.93 7.10 1.70
N LEU A 151 -4.71 5.85 2.16
CA LEU A 151 -5.11 5.37 3.49
C LEU A 151 -4.70 6.28 4.66
N PRO A 152 -3.49 6.85 4.72
CA PRO A 152 -3.10 7.74 5.81
C PRO A 152 -3.92 9.03 5.90
N LEU A 153 -4.58 9.45 4.83
CA LEU A 153 -5.50 10.59 4.83
C LEU A 153 -6.81 10.25 5.56
N ALA A 154 -7.32 9.03 5.37
CA ALA A 154 -8.54 8.56 6.02
C ALA A 154 -8.33 8.28 7.53
N ALA A 155 -7.13 7.89 7.93
CA ALA A 155 -6.77 7.65 9.34
C ALA A 155 -6.55 8.94 10.13
N ARG A 156 -6.41 10.07 9.48
CA ARG A 156 -6.30 11.37 10.12
C ARG A 156 -7.71 11.89 10.43
N ALA A 157 -8.29 11.43 11.56
CA ALA A 157 -9.41 12.14 12.17
C ALA A 157 -8.99 13.61 12.33
N PRO A 158 -9.89 14.57 12.07
CA PRO A 158 -9.56 15.96 12.29
C PRO A 158 -9.10 16.11 13.74
N GLN A 159 -7.82 16.44 13.94
CA GLN A 159 -7.37 16.90 15.23
C GLN A 159 -8.17 18.17 15.49
N MET A 160 -9.15 18.07 16.37
CA MET A 160 -9.78 19.23 16.93
C MET A 160 -8.66 20.12 17.48
N PRO A 161 -8.63 21.41 17.13
CA PRO A 161 -7.65 22.29 17.71
C PRO A 161 -7.74 22.15 19.23
N ALA A 162 -6.59 21.96 19.86
CA ALA A 162 -6.53 21.91 21.31
C ALA A 162 -7.26 23.13 21.86
N PRO A 163 -8.11 22.99 22.89
CA PRO A 163 -8.76 24.12 23.48
C PRO A 163 -7.65 25.11 23.92
N PRO A 164 -7.86 26.42 23.70
CA PRO A 164 -6.87 27.40 24.11
C PRO A 164 -6.54 27.19 25.59
N PRO A 165 -5.28 27.34 25.99
CA PRO A 165 -4.93 27.25 27.40
C PRO A 165 -5.84 28.18 28.17
N ALA A 166 -6.48 27.65 29.24
CA ALA A 166 -7.36 28.41 30.10
C ALA A 166 -6.63 29.69 30.50
N ALA A 167 -7.22 30.81 30.13
CA ALA A 167 -6.67 32.09 30.51
C ALA A 167 -6.43 32.06 32.01
N SER A 168 -5.19 32.29 32.40
CA SER A 168 -4.79 32.39 33.80
C SER A 168 -5.71 33.40 34.45
N GLN A 169 -6.54 32.95 35.39
CA GLN A 169 -7.33 33.86 36.20
C GLN A 169 -6.37 34.82 36.88
N PRO A 170 -6.61 36.12 36.83
CA PRO A 170 -5.80 37.06 37.60
C PRO A 170 -5.87 36.69 39.08
N PRO A 171 -4.78 36.88 39.83
CA PRO A 171 -4.76 36.53 41.24
C PRO A 171 -5.87 37.33 41.97
N ALA A 172 -6.63 36.61 42.79
CA ALA A 172 -7.65 37.22 43.63
C ALA A 172 -7.03 38.33 44.48
N ASN A 173 -7.62 39.52 44.37
CA ASN A 173 -7.24 40.67 45.15
C ASN A 173 -7.37 40.34 46.66
N PRO A 174 -6.35 40.54 47.48
CA PRO A 174 -6.45 40.25 48.92
C PRO A 174 -7.52 41.15 49.55
N GLN A 175 -8.55 40.56 50.13
CA GLN A 175 -9.52 41.26 50.96
C GLN A 175 -8.79 41.87 52.17
N PRO A 176 -9.10 43.14 52.46
CA PRO A 176 -8.59 43.75 53.71
C PRO A 176 -9.15 43.04 54.95
N PRO A 177 -8.37 42.95 56.05
CA PRO A 177 -8.77 42.24 57.26
C PRO A 177 -10.02 42.86 57.85
N GLN A 178 -11.05 42.03 58.05
CA GLN A 178 -12.25 42.43 58.79
C GLN A 178 -11.88 42.49 60.26
N THR A 179 -12.04 43.68 60.83
CA THR A 179 -11.94 43.90 62.26
C THR A 179 -13.12 43.26 63.00
N PRO A 180 -12.85 42.47 64.08
CA PRO A 180 -13.95 41.92 64.85
C PRO A 180 -14.73 43.01 65.62
N PRO A 181 -16.03 42.85 65.81
CA PRO A 181 -16.80 43.81 66.57
C PRO A 181 -16.38 43.77 68.05
N ALA A 182 -16.26 44.96 68.59
CA ALA A 182 -15.95 45.21 70.02
C ALA A 182 -17.01 44.54 70.90
N ALA A 183 -16.60 43.78 71.88
CA ALA A 183 -17.46 43.29 72.93
C ALA A 183 -17.98 44.46 73.77
N ALA A 184 -19.28 44.55 73.86
CA ALA A 184 -19.93 45.47 74.80
C ALA A 184 -19.79 44.93 76.21
N SER A 185 -19.08 45.60 77.01
CA SER A 185 -19.09 45.40 78.47
C SER A 185 -20.43 45.80 78.98
N SER A 186 -21.16 44.90 79.58
CA SER A 186 -22.23 45.24 80.49
C SER A 186 -21.67 45.22 81.89
N ASP A 187 -21.45 46.43 82.33
CA ASP A 187 -21.26 46.67 83.80
C ASP A 187 -22.68 46.81 84.36
N ASP A 188 -23.03 46.03 85.35
CA ASP A 188 -24.13 46.31 86.20
C ASP A 188 -23.77 45.98 87.64
N ALA A 189 -23.67 47.01 88.39
CA ALA A 189 -23.44 47.00 89.81
C ALA A 189 -24.77 47.08 90.58
N VAL A 190 -24.87 46.41 91.69
CA VAL A 190 -25.49 46.48 92.99
C VAL A 190 -26.11 45.20 93.36
#